data_bcf70e592d8369fef46adbc7855f06de
#
_entry.id   bcf70e592d8369fef46adbc7855f06de
#
_cell.length_a   1.000
_cell.length_b   1.000
_cell.length_c   1.000
_cell.angle_alpha   90.00
_cell.angle_beta   90.00
_cell.angle_gamma   90.00
#
_symmetry.space_group_name_H-M   'P 1'
#
loop_
_entity.id
_entity.type
_entity.pdbx_description
1 polymer ?
#
loop_
_entity_poly.entity_id
_entity_poly.type
_entity_poly.pdbx_seq_one_letter_code
_entity_poly.pdbx_strand_id
1 'polypeptide(L)'
;EQYAHKYKDEFDYNDYVENWKTWVVLDGGTTNSNLGEPGSLNIIERSLRENLIPYMWFREPDLENALTAICFLCDERVFDRKLVPDFIDYVKEKEYKTQKYEIDIFLKKSFATLSSIFPISYKEWVTLIGGTKNAFLRELITGKKLA
;
A
#
# COMPACT_ATOMS: atom_id res chain seq x y z
N GLU A 1 10.52 17.95 -3.85
CA GLU A 1 11.35 18.43 -4.97
C GLU A 1 12.15 17.33 -5.63
N GLN A 2 12.75 16.43 -4.87
CA GLN A 2 13.44 15.26 -5.44
C GLN A 2 12.49 14.40 -6.26
N TYR A 3 11.26 14.22 -5.77
CA TYR A 3 10.23 13.49 -6.51
C TYR A 3 9.88 14.20 -7.80
N ALA A 4 9.69 15.52 -7.75
CA ALA A 4 9.39 16.34 -8.91
C ALA A 4 10.48 16.24 -9.97
N HIS A 5 11.75 16.34 -9.58
CA HIS A 5 12.88 16.26 -10.49
C HIS A 5 12.96 14.90 -11.18
N LYS A 6 12.72 13.82 -10.44
CA LYS A 6 12.86 12.44 -10.96
C LYS A 6 11.66 12.01 -11.81
N TYR A 7 10.43 12.43 -11.44
CA TYR A 7 9.19 11.90 -12.01
C TYR A 7 8.32 12.95 -12.70
N LYS A 8 8.89 14.09 -13.07
CA LYS A 8 8.15 15.22 -13.66
C LYS A 8 7.34 14.89 -14.91
N ASP A 9 7.72 13.84 -15.64
CA ASP A 9 7.05 13.42 -16.87
C ASP A 9 6.03 12.31 -16.65
N GLU A 10 5.87 11.82 -15.40
CA GLU A 10 4.87 10.81 -15.08
C GLU A 10 3.48 11.41 -14.94
N PHE A 11 2.48 10.70 -15.45
CA PHE A 11 1.09 11.13 -15.39
C PHE A 11 0.61 11.38 -13.97
N ASP A 12 0.88 10.43 -13.05
CA ASP A 12 0.43 10.54 -11.65
C ASP A 12 1.02 11.77 -10.96
N TYR A 13 2.28 12.09 -11.22
CA TYR A 13 2.91 13.27 -10.66
C TYR A 13 2.28 14.55 -11.20
N ASN A 14 2.06 14.64 -12.50
CA ASN A 14 1.47 15.82 -13.12
C ASN A 14 0.03 16.03 -12.66
N ASP A 15 -0.75 14.98 -12.54
CA ASP A 15 -2.10 15.04 -11.99
C ASP A 15 -2.10 15.54 -10.54
N TYR A 16 -1.18 15.02 -9.72
CA TYR A 16 -1.02 15.49 -8.34
C TYR A 16 -0.73 16.98 -8.26
N VAL A 17 0.21 17.47 -9.06
CA VAL A 17 0.62 18.88 -9.04
C VAL A 17 -0.53 19.79 -9.49
N GLU A 18 -1.29 19.39 -10.49
CA GLU A 18 -2.35 20.22 -11.08
C GLU A 18 -3.65 20.18 -10.28
N ASN A 19 -4.04 18.97 -9.78
CA ASN A 19 -5.38 18.75 -9.27
C ASN A 19 -5.44 18.41 -7.78
N TRP A 20 -4.38 17.80 -7.23
CA TRP A 20 -4.39 17.28 -5.88
C TRP A 20 -3.15 17.74 -5.12
N LYS A 21 -3.26 18.01 -3.87
CA LYS A 21 -2.12 18.35 -3.01
C LYS A 21 -2.34 17.84 -1.59
N THR A 22 -2.97 16.69 -1.50
CA THR A 22 -3.25 16.05 -0.22
C THR A 22 -2.07 15.15 0.18
N TRP A 23 -1.64 15.30 1.41
CA TRP A 23 -0.62 14.44 2.01
C TRP A 23 -1.27 13.55 3.04
N VAL A 24 -0.96 12.26 2.97
CA VAL A 24 -1.32 11.30 4.01
C VAL A 24 -0.02 10.81 4.62
N VAL A 25 0.17 11.07 5.92
CA VAL A 25 1.40 10.71 6.62
C VAL A 25 1.11 9.54 7.54
N LEU A 26 1.78 8.43 7.29
CA LEU A 26 1.62 7.18 8.04
C LEU A 26 2.88 6.87 8.83
N ASP A 27 2.71 6.16 9.94
CA ASP A 27 3.83 5.65 10.72
C ASP A 27 4.43 4.44 9.99
N GLY A 28 5.65 4.61 9.47
CA GLY A 28 6.40 3.57 8.77
C GLY A 28 7.13 2.60 9.72
N GLY A 29 7.13 2.89 11.02
CA GLY A 29 7.74 2.04 12.03
C GLY A 29 9.24 2.29 12.20
N THR A 30 10.01 1.22 12.20
CA THR A 30 11.44 1.24 12.54
C THR A 30 12.34 1.30 11.32
N THR A 31 13.56 1.80 11.53
CA THR A 31 14.61 1.76 10.52
C THR A 31 15.83 1.02 11.07
N ASN A 32 16.42 0.17 10.25
CA ASN A 32 17.65 -0.54 10.55
C ASN A 32 18.27 -1.00 9.23
N SER A 33 19.45 -0.50 8.92
CA SER A 33 20.16 -0.84 7.68
C SER A 33 20.87 -2.20 7.72
N ASN A 34 20.88 -2.88 8.87
CA ASN A 34 21.45 -4.22 8.98
C ASN A 34 20.60 -5.21 8.17
N LEU A 35 21.21 -5.89 7.19
CA LEU A 35 20.55 -6.83 6.32
C LEU A 35 19.98 -8.04 7.08
N GLY A 36 20.54 -8.40 8.24
CA GLY A 36 20.02 -9.49 9.06
C GLY A 36 18.72 -9.16 9.80
N GLU A 37 18.50 -7.88 10.12
CA GLU A 37 17.34 -7.43 10.88
C GLU A 37 16.87 -6.07 10.38
N PRO A 38 16.33 -5.98 9.15
CA PRO A 38 15.85 -4.71 8.61
C PRO A 38 14.64 -4.21 9.40
N GLY A 39 14.55 -2.90 9.58
CA GLY A 39 13.37 -2.28 10.15
C GLY A 39 12.17 -2.32 9.18
N SER A 40 10.97 -2.05 9.69
CA SER A 40 9.76 -2.06 8.87
C SER A 40 9.82 -1.05 7.73
N LEU A 41 10.39 0.14 7.97
CA LEU A 41 10.56 1.15 6.92
C LEU A 41 11.48 0.67 5.80
N ASN A 42 12.55 -0.05 6.13
CA ASN A 42 13.45 -0.65 5.14
C ASN A 42 12.76 -1.72 4.30
N ILE A 43 11.88 -2.49 4.91
CA ILE A 43 11.07 -3.50 4.22
C ILE A 43 10.10 -2.83 3.24
N ILE A 44 9.46 -1.74 3.64
CA ILE A 44 8.58 -0.95 2.77
C ILE A 44 9.36 -0.44 1.55
N GLU A 45 10.54 0.13 1.76
CA GLU A 45 11.37 0.63 0.66
C GLU A 45 11.72 -0.48 -0.33
N ARG A 46 12.14 -1.63 0.19
CA ARG A 46 12.44 -2.80 -0.64
C ARG A 46 11.21 -3.26 -1.44
N SER A 47 10.06 -3.34 -0.79
CA SER A 47 8.82 -3.76 -1.44
C SER A 47 8.40 -2.82 -2.57
N LEU A 48 8.54 -1.51 -2.37
CA LEU A 48 8.25 -0.54 -3.42
C LEU A 48 9.20 -0.72 -4.62
N ARG A 49 10.49 -0.88 -4.34
CA ARG A 49 11.50 -1.08 -5.37
C ARG A 49 11.26 -2.36 -6.18
N GLU A 50 11.01 -3.48 -5.50
CA GLU A 50 10.78 -4.78 -6.15
C GLU A 50 9.50 -4.79 -6.99
N ASN A 51 8.51 -4.01 -6.61
CA ASN A 51 7.25 -3.89 -7.35
C ASN A 51 7.23 -2.74 -8.35
N LEU A 52 8.38 -2.13 -8.60
CA LEU A 52 8.57 -1.05 -9.58
C LEU A 52 7.65 0.15 -9.35
N ILE A 53 7.34 0.45 -8.10
CA ILE A 53 6.58 1.63 -7.72
C ILE A 53 7.54 2.82 -7.62
N PRO A 54 7.29 3.92 -8.33
CA PRO A 54 8.10 5.14 -8.18
C PRO A 54 8.01 5.67 -6.74
N TYR A 55 9.15 5.93 -6.13
CA TYR A 55 9.21 6.47 -4.78
C TYR A 55 10.46 7.30 -4.59
N MET A 56 10.45 8.15 -3.55
CA MET A 56 11.64 8.83 -3.07
C MET A 56 11.83 8.50 -1.59
N TRP A 57 13.08 8.48 -1.18
CA TRP A 57 13.44 8.25 0.22
C TRP A 57 14.22 9.45 0.75
N PHE A 58 14.18 9.59 2.06
CA PHE A 58 14.98 10.56 2.78
C PHE A 58 15.86 9.84 3.77
N ARG A 59 17.15 10.19 3.78
CA ARG A 59 18.15 9.63 4.70
C ARG A 59 18.78 10.75 5.48
N GLU A 60 18.95 10.53 6.77
CA GLU A 60 19.51 11.51 7.69
C GLU A 60 21.02 11.33 7.82
N PRO A 61 21.83 12.27 7.31
CA PRO A 61 23.29 12.17 7.45
C PRO A 61 23.76 12.11 8.90
N ASP A 62 23.08 12.84 9.79
CA ASP A 62 23.42 12.91 11.22
C ASP A 62 23.08 11.62 11.98
N LEU A 63 22.31 10.74 11.37
CA LEU A 63 21.91 9.44 11.94
C LEU A 63 22.51 8.28 11.15
N GLU A 64 23.78 8.37 10.83
CA GLU A 64 24.52 7.34 10.07
C GLU A 64 23.83 7.02 8.72
N ASN A 65 23.27 8.03 8.09
CA ASN A 65 22.55 7.88 6.82
C ASN A 65 21.33 6.93 6.92
N ALA A 66 20.68 6.90 8.07
CA ALA A 66 19.50 6.06 8.29
C ALA A 66 18.33 6.52 7.41
N LEU A 67 17.57 5.55 6.90
CA LEU A 67 16.33 5.81 6.18
C LEU A 67 15.27 6.30 7.17
N THR A 68 14.77 7.53 6.97
CA THR A 68 13.82 8.14 7.91
C THR A 68 12.47 8.45 7.31
N ALA A 69 12.37 8.53 5.98
CA ALA A 69 11.10 8.76 5.31
C ALA A 69 11.09 8.18 3.90
N ILE A 70 9.91 7.81 3.46
CA ILE A 70 9.65 7.39 2.08
C ILE A 70 8.39 8.11 1.62
N CYS A 71 8.39 8.62 0.39
CA CYS A 71 7.18 9.16 -0.21
C CYS A 71 6.90 8.53 -1.57
N PHE A 72 5.65 8.34 -1.86
CA PHE A 72 5.19 7.85 -3.14
C PHE A 72 3.79 8.40 -3.45
N LEU A 73 3.47 8.47 -4.73
CA LEU A 73 2.14 8.86 -5.17
C LEU A 73 1.23 7.64 -5.21
N CYS A 74 -0.02 7.84 -4.86
CA CYS A 74 -1.03 6.81 -5.01
C CYS A 74 -2.37 7.40 -5.42
N ASP A 75 -3.16 6.57 -6.09
CA ASP A 75 -4.56 6.87 -6.41
C ASP A 75 -5.37 6.98 -5.12
N GLU A 76 -6.39 7.83 -5.11
CA GLU A 76 -7.24 8.01 -3.93
C GLU A 76 -7.91 6.71 -3.48
N ARG A 77 -8.19 5.80 -4.40
CA ARG A 77 -8.74 4.48 -4.08
C ARG A 77 -7.82 3.62 -3.21
N VAL A 78 -6.52 3.93 -3.19
CA VAL A 78 -5.56 3.18 -2.36
C VAL A 78 -5.79 3.46 -0.87
N PHE A 79 -6.04 4.71 -0.49
CA PHE A 79 -6.16 5.08 0.93
C PHE A 79 -7.59 5.35 1.39
N ASP A 80 -8.52 5.65 0.48
CA ASP A 80 -9.90 5.97 0.85
C ASP A 80 -10.78 4.73 0.86
N ARG A 81 -11.01 4.19 2.07
CA ARG A 81 -11.83 3.02 2.27
C ARG A 81 -13.31 3.23 1.99
N LYS A 82 -13.75 4.47 1.86
CA LYS A 82 -15.13 4.78 1.43
C LYS A 82 -15.32 4.53 -0.06
N LEU A 83 -14.26 4.74 -0.85
CA LEU A 83 -14.29 4.45 -2.27
C LEU A 83 -14.16 2.97 -2.56
N VAL A 84 -13.20 2.31 -1.91
CA VAL A 84 -12.97 0.87 -2.06
C VAL A 84 -12.67 0.29 -0.68
N PRO A 85 -13.48 -0.65 -0.17
CA PRO A 85 -13.22 -1.30 1.09
C PRO A 85 -11.98 -2.19 1.03
N ASP A 86 -11.46 -2.60 2.19
CA ASP A 86 -10.44 -3.62 2.24
C ASP A 86 -10.98 -4.93 1.66
N PHE A 87 -10.09 -5.75 1.11
CA PHE A 87 -10.50 -7.01 0.46
C PHE A 87 -11.29 -7.92 1.41
N ILE A 88 -10.89 -7.97 2.68
CA ILE A 88 -11.58 -8.78 3.69
C ILE A 88 -13.05 -8.35 3.85
N ASP A 89 -13.32 -7.05 3.85
CA ASP A 89 -14.67 -6.51 3.96
C ASP A 89 -15.47 -6.74 2.68
N TYR A 90 -14.82 -6.63 1.54
CA TYR A 90 -15.41 -6.91 0.25
C TYR A 90 -15.85 -8.37 0.13
N VAL A 91 -15.00 -9.31 0.52
CA VAL A 91 -15.33 -10.75 0.54
C VAL A 91 -16.47 -11.02 1.50
N LYS A 92 -16.41 -10.43 2.70
CA LYS A 92 -17.44 -10.58 3.71
C LYS A 92 -18.81 -10.16 3.20
N GLU A 93 -18.90 -9.03 2.55
CA GLU A 93 -20.15 -8.54 2.00
C GLU A 93 -20.66 -9.43 0.84
N LYS A 94 -19.77 -9.85 -0.04
CA LYS A 94 -20.12 -10.55 -1.27
C LYS A 94 -20.41 -12.04 -1.03
N GLU A 95 -19.59 -12.72 -0.22
CA GLU A 95 -19.63 -14.16 -0.07
C GLU A 95 -20.34 -14.62 1.22
N TYR A 96 -20.46 -13.74 2.21
CA TYR A 96 -20.99 -14.08 3.52
C TYR A 96 -22.42 -14.60 3.49
N LYS A 97 -23.23 -14.10 2.55
CA LYS A 97 -24.64 -14.51 2.39
C LYS A 97 -24.80 -15.97 1.94
N THR A 98 -23.78 -16.50 1.25
CA THR A 98 -23.84 -17.83 0.65
C THR A 98 -23.02 -18.88 1.37
N GLN A 99 -21.96 -18.48 2.10
CA GLN A 99 -20.98 -19.39 2.72
C GLN A 99 -20.55 -18.93 4.11
N LYS A 100 -21.50 -18.54 4.93
CA LYS A 100 -21.27 -17.92 6.24
C LYS A 100 -20.26 -18.64 7.12
N TYR A 101 -20.37 -19.96 7.26
CA TYR A 101 -19.50 -20.73 8.16
C TYR A 101 -18.06 -20.82 7.66
N GLU A 102 -17.88 -20.98 6.36
CA GLU A 102 -16.55 -21.08 5.77
C GLU A 102 -15.82 -19.74 5.87
N ILE A 103 -16.52 -18.63 5.65
CA ILE A 103 -15.93 -17.30 5.72
C ILE A 103 -15.51 -16.95 7.15
N ASP A 104 -16.32 -17.27 8.17
CA ASP A 104 -15.96 -17.02 9.56
C ASP A 104 -14.65 -17.71 9.96
N ILE A 105 -14.38 -18.89 9.40
CA ILE A 105 -13.12 -19.59 9.60
C ILE A 105 -11.96 -18.86 8.91
N PHE A 106 -12.18 -18.32 7.71
CA PHE A 106 -11.15 -17.71 6.89
C PHE A 106 -10.87 -16.24 7.19
N LEU A 107 -11.79 -15.52 7.81
CA LEU A 107 -11.64 -14.10 8.14
C LEU A 107 -10.45 -13.79 9.04
N LYS A 108 -9.94 -14.76 9.77
CA LYS A 108 -8.75 -14.62 10.61
C LYS A 108 -7.45 -14.88 9.85
N LYS A 109 -7.51 -15.23 8.57
CA LYS A 109 -6.35 -15.58 7.78
C LYS A 109 -5.75 -14.35 7.10
N SER A 110 -4.51 -14.48 6.64
CA SER A 110 -3.80 -13.39 5.97
C SER A 110 -4.47 -13.02 4.64
N PHE A 111 -4.21 -11.81 4.17
CA PHE A 111 -4.66 -11.33 2.86
C PHE A 111 -4.30 -12.30 1.73
N ALA A 112 -3.05 -12.81 1.70
CA ALA A 112 -2.60 -13.75 0.68
C ALA A 112 -3.43 -15.04 0.67
N THR A 113 -3.81 -15.53 1.86
CA THR A 113 -4.64 -16.72 2.00
C THR A 113 -6.05 -16.46 1.47
N LEU A 114 -6.65 -15.31 1.83
CA LEU A 114 -8.00 -14.94 1.38
C LEU A 114 -8.06 -14.78 -0.14
N SER A 115 -7.05 -14.16 -0.75
CA SER A 115 -7.00 -14.00 -2.21
C SER A 115 -6.88 -15.34 -2.93
N SER A 116 -6.25 -16.33 -2.34
CA SER A 116 -6.14 -17.69 -2.89
C SER A 116 -7.45 -18.47 -2.75
N ILE A 117 -8.20 -18.26 -1.66
CA ILE A 117 -9.47 -18.93 -1.41
C ILE A 117 -10.59 -18.36 -2.29
N PHE A 118 -10.57 -17.05 -2.50
CA PHE A 118 -11.58 -16.34 -3.28
C PHE A 118 -10.96 -15.65 -4.50
N PRO A 119 -10.43 -16.41 -5.47
CA PRO A 119 -9.69 -15.82 -6.58
C PRO A 119 -10.55 -14.95 -7.51
N ILE A 120 -11.81 -15.28 -7.69
CA ILE A 120 -12.74 -14.51 -8.53
C ILE A 120 -13.07 -13.18 -7.86
N SER A 121 -13.41 -13.21 -6.58
CA SER A 121 -13.69 -11.99 -5.79
C SER A 121 -12.45 -11.11 -5.69
N TYR A 122 -11.27 -11.70 -5.56
CA TYR A 122 -10.02 -10.95 -5.55
C TYR A 122 -9.79 -10.23 -6.88
N LYS A 123 -10.02 -10.90 -7.99
CA LYS A 123 -9.86 -10.32 -9.32
C LYS A 123 -10.80 -9.14 -9.55
N GLU A 124 -12.03 -9.26 -9.08
CA GLU A 124 -13.02 -8.17 -9.15
C GLU A 124 -12.61 -7.00 -8.26
N TRP A 125 -12.12 -7.28 -7.05
CA TRP A 125 -11.66 -6.25 -6.14
C TRP A 125 -10.43 -5.50 -6.69
N VAL A 126 -9.50 -6.22 -7.31
CA VAL A 126 -8.34 -5.62 -7.98
C VAL A 126 -8.78 -4.66 -9.08
N THR A 127 -9.77 -5.03 -9.87
CA THR A 127 -10.34 -4.15 -10.88
C THR A 127 -10.99 -2.91 -10.25
N LEU A 128 -11.73 -3.10 -9.17
CA LEU A 128 -12.41 -2.02 -8.45
C LEU A 128 -11.41 -0.99 -7.89
N ILE A 129 -10.28 -1.45 -7.34
CA ILE A 129 -9.27 -0.55 -6.79
C ILE A 129 -8.37 0.09 -7.85
N GLY A 130 -8.46 -0.36 -9.09
CA GLY A 130 -7.73 0.24 -10.21
C GLY A 130 -6.50 -0.51 -10.69
N GLY A 131 -6.37 -1.79 -10.34
CA GLY A 131 -5.31 -2.66 -10.83
C GLY A 131 -4.38 -3.20 -9.77
N THR A 132 -3.43 -4.02 -10.18
CA THR A 132 -2.50 -4.72 -9.29
C THR A 132 -1.58 -3.79 -8.50
N LYS A 133 -1.13 -2.68 -9.10
CA LYS A 133 -0.32 -1.67 -8.42
C LYS A 133 -1.07 -1.09 -7.22
N ASN A 134 -2.31 -0.67 -7.43
CA ASN A 134 -3.14 -0.11 -6.37
C ASN A 134 -3.48 -1.14 -5.30
N ALA A 135 -3.75 -2.39 -5.69
CA ALA A 135 -3.99 -3.48 -4.75
C ALA A 135 -2.77 -3.72 -3.85
N PHE A 136 -1.58 -3.75 -4.44
CA PHE A 136 -0.33 -3.87 -3.70
C PHE A 136 -0.14 -2.71 -2.71
N LEU A 137 -0.35 -1.47 -3.16
CA LEU A 137 -0.20 -0.29 -2.30
C LEU A 137 -1.22 -0.27 -1.16
N ARG A 138 -2.47 -0.69 -1.40
CA ARG A 138 -3.47 -0.82 -0.34
C ARG A 138 -3.00 -1.80 0.73
N GLU A 139 -2.50 -2.96 0.33
CA GLU A 139 -1.98 -3.94 1.28
C GLU A 139 -0.78 -3.39 2.06
N LEU A 140 0.12 -2.68 1.38
CA LEU A 140 1.30 -2.08 2.00
C LEU A 140 0.95 -1.12 3.13
N ILE A 141 -0.10 -0.30 2.96
CA ILE A 141 -0.52 0.68 3.96
C ILE A 141 -1.53 0.15 4.97
N THR A 142 -2.10 -1.03 4.74
CA THR A 142 -3.08 -1.62 5.66
C THR A 142 -2.47 -1.85 7.03
N GLY A 143 -3.19 -1.44 8.06
CA GLY A 143 -2.74 -1.55 9.45
C GLY A 143 -1.79 -0.45 9.92
N LYS A 144 -1.31 0.41 9.04
CA LYS A 144 -0.46 1.54 9.43
C LYS A 144 -1.32 2.68 9.94
N LYS A 145 -0.89 3.25 11.06
CA LYS A 145 -1.58 4.37 11.71
C LYS A 145 -1.13 5.70 11.13
N LEU A 146 -1.98 6.70 11.24
CA LEU A 146 -1.56 8.07 10.96
C LEU A 146 -0.44 8.48 11.92
N ALA A 147 0.54 9.11 11.37
CA ALA A 147 1.67 9.58 12.15
C ALA A 147 1.32 10.82 12.97
#